data_658b2014508a3ccaf2c8f3c419c70e57
#
_entry.id   658b2014508a3ccaf2c8f3c419c70e57
#
_cell.length_a   1.000
_cell.length_b   1.000
_cell.length_c   1.000
_cell.angle_alpha   90.00
_cell.angle_beta   90.00
_cell.angle_gamma   90.00
#
_symmetry.space_group_name_H-M   'P 1'
#
loop_
_entity.id
_entity.type
_entity.pdbx_description
1 polymer ?
#
loop_
_entity_poly.entity_id
_entity_poly.type
_entity_poly.pdbx_seq_one_letter_code
_entity_poly.pdbx_strand_id
1 'polypeptide(L)'
;MAQAFNLVADSVAPERGMYAYMPNAPQEHNNIFYSAVQTDTIQAGDFMKLSATSTNTACPVVEKCAIADVPYGMVVYDCRVNAHKVGERVALAKSGEIVWLVANGEINVGSKLQMINGTVYVDDTTTSASAYVGVAVTKANAQGDLIQVKLDFNLGVAG
;
A
#
# COMPACT_ATOMS: atom_id res chain seq x y z
N MET A 1 -6.09 -34.43 -1.66
CA MET A 1 -5.65 -33.45 -0.65
C MET A 1 -4.78 -32.37 -1.24
N ALA A 2 -3.65 -32.70 -1.90
CA ALA A 2 -2.79 -31.71 -2.58
C ALA A 2 -3.51 -30.96 -3.71
N GLN A 3 -4.41 -31.60 -4.45
CA GLN A 3 -5.19 -30.98 -5.52
C GLN A 3 -6.18 -29.93 -5.00
N ALA A 4 -6.86 -30.18 -3.87
CA ALA A 4 -7.78 -29.22 -3.29
C ALA A 4 -7.05 -27.95 -2.84
N PHE A 5 -5.84 -28.08 -2.32
CA PHE A 5 -5.01 -26.96 -1.92
C PHE A 5 -4.56 -26.13 -3.13
N ASN A 6 -4.15 -26.78 -4.20
CA ASN A 6 -3.75 -26.10 -5.43
C ASN A 6 -4.93 -25.38 -6.10
N LEU A 7 -6.11 -25.98 -6.11
CA LEU A 7 -7.30 -25.35 -6.66
C LEU A 7 -7.68 -24.07 -5.91
N VAL A 8 -7.52 -24.03 -4.60
CA VAL A 8 -7.77 -22.82 -3.81
C VAL A 8 -6.75 -21.74 -4.17
N ALA A 9 -5.47 -22.08 -4.27
CA ALA A 9 -4.41 -21.12 -4.65
C ALA A 9 -4.64 -20.56 -6.06
N ASP A 10 -5.02 -21.41 -7.02
CA ASP A 10 -5.25 -21.01 -8.40
C ASP A 10 -6.54 -20.20 -8.60
N SER A 11 -7.49 -20.29 -7.67
CA SER A 11 -8.79 -19.62 -7.78
C SER A 11 -8.82 -18.22 -7.15
N VAL A 12 -7.81 -17.84 -6.39
CA VAL A 12 -7.76 -16.54 -5.73
C VAL A 12 -7.17 -15.52 -6.69
N ALA A 13 -8.01 -14.59 -7.14
CA ALA A 13 -7.56 -13.44 -7.91
C ALA A 13 -6.81 -12.46 -7.00
N PRO A 14 -5.76 -11.78 -7.49
CA PRO A 14 -5.10 -10.76 -6.72
C PRO A 14 -6.02 -9.57 -6.46
N GLU A 15 -5.87 -8.97 -5.29
CA GLU A 15 -6.57 -7.75 -4.89
C GLU A 15 -5.60 -6.70 -4.42
N ARG A 16 -6.05 -5.44 -4.45
CA ARG A 16 -5.28 -4.29 -4.00
C ARG A 16 -4.79 -4.51 -2.56
N GLY A 17 -3.50 -4.29 -2.34
CA GLY A 17 -2.87 -4.43 -1.03
C GLY A 17 -2.44 -5.84 -0.65
N MET A 18 -2.69 -6.85 -1.48
CA MET A 18 -2.11 -8.18 -1.28
C MET A 18 -0.61 -8.19 -1.56
N TYR A 19 0.12 -9.06 -0.86
CA TYR A 19 1.48 -9.39 -1.26
C TYR A 19 1.46 -10.19 -2.57
N ALA A 20 2.34 -9.84 -3.50
CA ALA A 20 2.56 -10.61 -4.72
C ALA A 20 3.44 -11.85 -4.46
N TYR A 21 4.33 -11.75 -3.47
CA TYR A 21 5.19 -12.83 -3.00
C TYR A 21 5.20 -12.86 -1.49
N MET A 22 5.66 -13.98 -0.92
CA MET A 22 5.87 -14.09 0.53
C MET A 22 6.79 -12.96 1.01
N PRO A 23 6.41 -12.23 2.05
CA PRO A 23 7.22 -11.14 2.57
C PRO A 23 8.55 -11.67 3.12
N ASN A 24 9.63 -10.93 2.84
CA ASN A 24 10.97 -11.27 3.33
C ASN A 24 11.19 -10.93 4.81
N ALA A 25 10.35 -10.06 5.35
CA ALA A 25 10.40 -9.62 6.74
C ALA A 25 9.05 -9.84 7.43
N PRO A 26 9.03 -10.01 8.76
CA PRO A 26 7.77 -10.06 9.50
C PRO A 26 6.96 -8.79 9.30
N GLN A 27 5.66 -8.95 9.14
CA GLN A 27 4.74 -7.82 9.08
C GLN A 27 4.71 -7.10 10.43
N GLU A 28 4.68 -5.79 10.39
CA GLU A 28 4.37 -4.99 11.57
C GLU A 28 2.85 -4.93 11.78
N HIS A 29 2.37 -5.63 12.81
CA HIS A 29 0.95 -5.73 13.12
C HIS A 29 0.46 -4.74 14.19
N ASN A 30 1.37 -4.00 14.80
CA ASN A 30 1.07 -3.19 15.99
C ASN A 30 0.97 -1.69 15.70
N ASN A 31 0.66 -1.31 14.46
CA ASN A 31 0.42 0.09 14.14
C ASN A 31 -1.04 0.44 14.45
N ILE A 32 -1.27 1.58 15.09
CA ILE A 32 -2.63 2.06 15.40
C ILE A 32 -3.01 3.14 14.40
N PHE A 33 -4.14 2.98 13.74
CA PHE A 33 -4.68 3.99 12.85
C PHE A 33 -5.28 5.16 13.63
N TYR A 34 -4.82 6.35 13.31
CA TYR A 34 -5.32 7.62 13.88
C TYR A 34 -5.81 8.55 12.79
N SER A 35 -6.90 9.25 13.07
CA SER A 35 -7.34 10.42 12.33
C SER A 35 -8.06 11.38 13.29
N ALA A 36 -7.95 12.68 13.04
CA ALA A 36 -8.76 13.67 13.75
C ALA A 36 -10.26 13.52 13.44
N VAL A 37 -10.59 12.95 12.30
CA VAL A 37 -11.97 12.63 11.88
C VAL A 37 -12.28 11.20 12.29
N GLN A 38 -13.12 11.01 13.30
CA GLN A 38 -13.40 9.69 13.87
C GLN A 38 -14.14 8.73 12.92
N THR A 39 -14.75 9.26 11.86
CA THR A 39 -15.42 8.47 10.82
C THR A 39 -14.49 8.02 9.69
N ASP A 40 -13.22 8.44 9.70
CA ASP A 40 -12.26 8.03 8.69
C ASP A 40 -12.03 6.52 8.75
N THR A 41 -11.81 5.97 7.57
CA THR A 41 -11.44 4.57 7.38
C THR A 41 -10.26 4.46 6.42
N ILE A 42 -9.52 3.36 6.54
CA ILE A 42 -8.46 2.99 5.60
C ILE A 42 -8.71 1.61 5.03
N GLN A 43 -8.24 1.40 3.83
CA GLN A 43 -8.39 0.15 3.09
C GLN A 43 -7.03 -0.42 2.70
N ALA A 44 -7.02 -1.68 2.33
CA ALA A 44 -5.84 -2.33 1.78
C ALA A 44 -5.26 -1.54 0.59
N GLY A 45 -3.97 -1.31 0.60
CA GLY A 45 -3.28 -0.52 -0.41
C GLY A 45 -3.19 0.98 -0.11
N ASP A 46 -3.79 1.47 0.97
CA ASP A 46 -3.61 2.85 1.42
C ASP A 46 -2.22 3.04 2.02
N PHE A 47 -1.59 4.17 1.72
CA PHE A 47 -0.29 4.52 2.27
C PHE A 47 -0.44 5.32 3.55
N MET A 48 0.40 4.97 4.54
CA MET A 48 0.35 5.53 5.88
C MET A 48 1.69 6.16 6.24
N LYS A 49 1.65 7.28 6.95
CA LYS A 49 2.83 7.92 7.55
C LYS A 49 2.77 7.80 9.08
N LEU A 50 3.90 7.99 9.74
CA LEU A 50 3.91 8.13 11.20
C LEU A 50 3.17 9.42 11.58
N SER A 51 2.26 9.31 12.54
CA SER A 51 1.59 10.47 13.10
C SER A 51 2.54 11.27 13.99
N ALA A 52 2.41 12.60 13.96
CA ALA A 52 3.15 13.47 14.89
C ALA A 52 2.81 13.20 16.36
N THR A 53 1.69 12.53 16.63
CA THR A 53 1.27 12.12 17.98
C THR A 53 1.84 10.77 18.41
N SER A 54 2.61 10.09 17.54
CA SER A 54 3.22 8.80 17.86
C SER A 54 4.35 8.99 18.87
N THR A 55 4.07 8.70 20.12
CA THR A 55 5.04 8.80 21.23
C THR A 55 5.48 7.45 21.78
N ASN A 56 4.80 6.38 21.38
CA ASN A 56 5.06 5.03 21.86
C ASN A 56 5.69 4.20 20.74
N THR A 57 6.94 3.83 20.90
CA THR A 57 7.68 3.02 19.91
C THR A 57 7.21 1.58 19.81
N ALA A 58 6.62 1.02 20.87
CA ALA A 58 6.09 -0.34 20.86
C ALA A 58 4.79 -0.47 20.05
N CYS A 59 4.08 0.63 19.88
CA CYS A 59 2.83 0.69 19.14
C CYS A 59 2.76 2.00 18.37
N PRO A 60 3.46 2.11 17.22
CA PRO A 60 3.45 3.33 16.43
C PRO A 60 2.04 3.74 16.04
N VAL A 61 1.78 5.05 16.06
CA VAL A 61 0.53 5.63 15.59
C VAL A 61 0.73 6.13 14.16
N VAL A 62 -0.14 5.71 13.27
CA VAL A 62 -0.05 6.02 11.84
C VAL A 62 -1.31 6.71 11.35
N GLU A 63 -1.17 7.56 10.35
CA GLU A 63 -2.26 8.27 9.70
C GLU A 63 -2.10 8.23 8.18
N LYS A 64 -3.19 8.52 7.45
CA LYS A 64 -3.14 8.54 5.97
C LYS A 64 -2.11 9.54 5.45
N CYS A 65 -1.37 9.14 4.43
CA CYS A 65 -0.49 10.04 3.68
C CYS A 65 -1.30 11.05 2.84
N ALA A 66 -0.88 12.30 2.86
CA ALA A 66 -1.11 13.19 1.73
C ALA A 66 -0.07 12.92 0.62
N ILE A 67 -0.27 13.47 -0.57
CA ILE A 67 0.59 13.17 -1.73
C ILE A 67 2.07 13.54 -1.55
N ALA A 68 2.35 14.53 -0.70
CA ALA A 68 3.72 14.98 -0.41
C ALA A 68 4.39 14.20 0.74
N ASP A 69 3.63 13.38 1.45
CA ASP A 69 4.14 12.64 2.59
C ASP A 69 4.89 11.39 2.15
N VAL A 70 6.08 11.19 2.67
CA VAL A 70 6.82 9.95 2.49
C VAL A 70 6.16 8.86 3.32
N PRO A 71 5.74 7.74 2.72
CA PRO A 71 5.07 6.68 3.47
C PRO A 71 6.00 6.00 4.48
N TYR A 72 5.42 5.59 5.59
CA TYR A 72 6.01 4.66 6.56
C TYR A 72 5.68 3.20 6.21
N GLY A 73 4.49 2.97 5.65
CA GLY A 73 4.05 1.65 5.22
C GLY A 73 2.77 1.72 4.39
N MET A 74 2.37 0.58 3.88
CA MET A 74 1.14 0.39 3.11
C MET A 74 0.22 -0.60 3.84
N VAL A 75 -1.07 -0.30 3.95
CA VAL A 75 -2.05 -1.19 4.58
C VAL A 75 -2.17 -2.50 3.79
N VAL A 76 -1.92 -3.61 4.46
CA VAL A 76 -1.99 -4.95 3.86
C VAL A 76 -3.43 -5.42 3.79
N TYR A 77 -3.77 -6.14 2.73
CA TYR A 77 -5.07 -6.78 2.58
C TYR A 77 -5.36 -7.74 3.73
N ASP A 78 -6.53 -7.63 4.31
CA ASP A 78 -7.06 -8.55 5.32
C ASP A 78 -8.45 -9.02 4.85
N CYS A 79 -8.57 -10.29 4.54
CA CYS A 79 -9.82 -10.88 4.04
C CYS A 79 -10.99 -10.80 5.04
N ARG A 80 -10.71 -10.50 6.30
CA ARG A 80 -11.73 -10.39 7.37
C ARG A 80 -12.27 -8.98 7.51
N VAL A 81 -11.59 -7.98 6.96
CA VAL A 81 -11.88 -6.56 7.21
C VAL A 81 -11.80 -5.77 5.89
N ASN A 82 -12.91 -5.21 5.46
CA ASN A 82 -12.93 -4.37 4.26
C ASN A 82 -12.33 -2.98 4.49
N ALA A 83 -12.44 -2.46 5.71
CA ALA A 83 -11.91 -1.16 6.10
C ALA A 83 -11.59 -1.14 7.59
N HIS A 84 -10.45 -0.55 7.94
CA HIS A 84 -10.07 -0.33 9.33
C HIS A 84 -10.57 1.04 9.79
N LYS A 85 -11.06 1.09 11.02
CA LYS A 85 -11.53 2.31 11.68
C LYS A 85 -10.44 2.93 12.55
N VAL A 86 -10.61 4.21 12.87
CA VAL A 86 -9.74 4.92 13.81
C VAL A 86 -9.65 4.16 15.14
N GLY A 87 -8.44 3.98 15.63
CA GLY A 87 -8.12 3.24 16.85
C GLY A 87 -7.84 1.75 16.65
N GLU A 88 -8.13 1.19 15.47
CA GLU A 88 -7.83 -0.21 15.18
C GLU A 88 -6.34 -0.43 14.87
N ARG A 89 -5.88 -1.65 15.11
CA ARG A 89 -4.55 -2.10 14.72
C ARG A 89 -4.54 -2.49 13.25
N VAL A 90 -3.47 -2.08 12.55
CA VAL A 90 -3.29 -2.36 11.13
C VAL A 90 -1.93 -2.96 10.85
N ALA A 91 -1.89 -3.91 9.92
CA ALA A 91 -0.64 -4.47 9.41
C ALA A 91 -0.16 -3.61 8.23
N LEU A 92 1.12 -3.30 8.20
CA LEU A 92 1.75 -2.50 7.15
C LEU A 92 2.82 -3.29 6.42
N ALA A 93 2.80 -3.22 5.09
CA ALA A 93 3.90 -3.62 4.23
C ALA A 93 4.96 -2.50 4.18
N LYS A 94 6.22 -2.88 4.16
CA LYS A 94 7.37 -1.99 4.18
C LYS A 94 8.10 -1.92 2.85
N SER A 95 9.05 -0.99 2.73
CA SER A 95 9.95 -0.93 1.57
C SER A 95 10.64 -2.28 1.32
N GLY A 96 10.72 -2.65 0.04
CA GLY A 96 11.30 -3.91 -0.42
C GLY A 96 10.28 -5.01 -0.70
N GLU A 97 9.06 -4.91 -0.16
CA GLU A 97 8.00 -5.87 -0.42
C GLU A 97 7.32 -5.59 -1.77
N ILE A 98 6.87 -6.66 -2.42
CA ILE A 98 6.12 -6.58 -3.68
C ILE A 98 4.65 -6.83 -3.40
N VAL A 99 3.82 -5.86 -3.80
CA VAL A 99 2.39 -5.83 -3.52
C VAL A 99 1.58 -5.58 -4.77
N TRP A 100 0.29 -5.89 -4.73
CA TRP A 100 -0.65 -5.58 -5.80
C TRP A 100 -1.27 -4.19 -5.56
N LEU A 101 -1.14 -3.31 -6.55
CA LEU A 101 -1.77 -1.99 -6.58
C LEU A 101 -2.51 -1.77 -7.88
N VAL A 102 -3.39 -0.78 -7.89
CA VAL A 102 -4.24 -0.45 -9.04
C VAL A 102 -3.63 0.70 -9.82
N ALA A 103 -3.44 0.51 -11.12
CA ALA A 103 -2.89 1.53 -12.01
C ALA A 103 -3.95 2.58 -12.41
N ASN A 104 -3.51 3.85 -12.53
CA ASN A 104 -4.36 4.92 -13.05
C ASN A 104 -4.45 4.93 -14.59
N GLY A 105 -3.52 4.30 -15.25
CA GLY A 105 -3.44 4.25 -16.70
C GLY A 105 -2.36 3.30 -17.16
N GLU A 106 -1.85 3.53 -18.37
CA GLU A 106 -0.71 2.76 -18.88
C GLU A 106 0.55 3.03 -18.04
N ILE A 107 1.19 1.96 -17.56
CA ILE A 107 2.42 2.03 -16.77
C ILE A 107 3.41 1.02 -17.33
N ASN A 108 4.65 1.45 -17.55
CA ASN A 108 5.73 0.59 -18.00
C ASN A 108 6.48 -0.04 -16.83
N VAL A 109 7.03 -1.23 -17.06
CA VAL A 109 7.91 -1.90 -16.09
C VAL A 109 9.10 -1.00 -15.77
N GLY A 110 9.45 -0.89 -14.50
CA GLY A 110 10.56 -0.07 -14.02
C GLY A 110 10.21 1.40 -13.76
N SER A 111 9.01 1.85 -14.09
CA SER A 111 8.56 3.21 -13.81
C SER A 111 8.45 3.46 -12.31
N LYS A 112 8.89 4.64 -11.86
CA LYS A 112 8.64 5.13 -10.50
C LYS A 112 7.20 5.58 -10.39
N LEU A 113 6.54 5.20 -9.30
CA LEU A 113 5.11 5.42 -9.11
C LEU A 113 4.83 6.40 -7.97
N GLN A 114 3.81 7.20 -8.17
CA GLN A 114 3.26 8.14 -7.18
C GLN A 114 1.80 7.81 -6.88
N MET A 115 1.34 8.19 -5.69
CA MET A 115 -0.09 8.17 -5.38
C MET A 115 -0.82 9.27 -6.15
N ILE A 116 -2.05 8.99 -6.55
CA ILE A 116 -2.97 10.02 -7.04
C ILE A 116 -3.84 10.50 -5.88
N ASN A 117 -3.85 11.81 -5.65
CA ASN A 117 -4.58 12.40 -4.52
C ASN A 117 -6.07 12.06 -4.57
N GLY A 118 -6.59 11.64 -3.42
CA GLY A 118 -8.02 11.33 -3.27
C GLY A 118 -8.49 10.07 -4.00
N THR A 119 -7.59 9.27 -4.53
CA THR A 119 -7.91 8.03 -5.25
C THR A 119 -7.19 6.82 -4.66
N VAL A 120 -7.53 5.64 -5.20
CA VAL A 120 -6.86 4.37 -4.86
C VAL A 120 -5.76 4.01 -5.86
N TYR A 121 -5.53 4.86 -6.85
CA TYR A 121 -4.63 4.57 -7.97
C TYR A 121 -3.21 5.04 -7.73
N VAL A 122 -2.26 4.35 -8.39
CA VAL A 122 -0.88 4.80 -8.57
C VAL A 122 -0.63 5.11 -10.05
N ASP A 123 0.29 6.03 -10.31
CA ASP A 123 0.61 6.48 -11.67
C ASP A 123 2.13 6.71 -11.82
N ASP A 124 2.63 6.60 -13.04
CA ASP A 124 4.01 6.93 -13.39
C ASP A 124 4.16 8.36 -13.96
N THR A 125 3.06 9.08 -14.12
CA THR A 125 3.10 10.51 -14.46
C THR A 125 3.62 11.30 -13.27
N THR A 126 4.79 11.91 -13.45
CA THR A 126 5.44 12.66 -12.37
C THR A 126 4.67 13.94 -12.06
N THR A 127 4.18 14.01 -10.82
CA THR A 127 3.62 15.24 -10.24
C THR A 127 4.62 15.84 -9.28
N SER A 128 4.97 17.11 -9.50
CA SER A 128 5.90 17.83 -8.62
C SER A 128 5.43 17.84 -7.18
N ALA A 129 6.36 17.74 -6.25
CA ALA A 129 6.13 17.69 -4.81
C ALA A 129 5.32 16.47 -4.30
N SER A 130 5.07 15.46 -5.14
CA SER A 130 4.46 14.19 -4.71
C SER A 130 5.53 13.16 -4.38
N ALA A 131 5.27 12.39 -3.31
CA ALA A 131 6.18 11.33 -2.90
C ALA A 131 6.05 10.09 -3.80
N TYR A 132 7.19 9.47 -4.09
CA TYR A 132 7.22 8.16 -4.74
C TYR A 132 6.90 7.06 -3.72
N VAL A 133 6.19 6.02 -4.19
CA VAL A 133 5.79 4.89 -3.33
C VAL A 133 6.47 3.58 -3.74
N GLY A 134 6.99 3.51 -4.97
CA GLY A 134 7.66 2.30 -5.43
C GLY A 134 7.94 2.30 -6.92
N VAL A 135 8.26 1.12 -7.42
CA VAL A 135 8.61 0.86 -8.82
C VAL A 135 7.74 -0.25 -9.38
N ALA A 136 7.21 -0.07 -10.58
CA ALA A 136 6.40 -1.08 -11.26
C ALA A 136 7.24 -2.31 -11.62
N VAL A 137 6.78 -3.48 -11.19
CA VAL A 137 7.38 -4.78 -11.53
C VAL A 137 6.70 -5.39 -12.75
N THR A 138 5.40 -5.15 -12.92
CA THR A 138 4.62 -5.57 -14.08
C THR A 138 4.00 -4.36 -14.78
N LYS A 139 3.65 -4.55 -16.05
CA LYS A 139 3.05 -3.52 -16.89
C LYS A 139 1.54 -3.37 -16.60
N ALA A 140 1.02 -2.15 -16.69
CA ALA A 140 -0.39 -1.86 -16.85
C ALA A 140 -0.68 -1.39 -18.27
N ASN A 141 -1.80 -1.78 -18.83
CA ASN A 141 -2.27 -1.32 -20.14
C ASN A 141 -3.37 -0.28 -20.05
N ALA A 142 -4.10 -0.24 -18.94
CA ALA A 142 -5.24 0.65 -18.77
C ALA A 142 -5.49 0.96 -17.29
N GLN A 143 -6.27 2.00 -17.04
CA GLN A 143 -6.75 2.32 -15.71
C GLN A 143 -7.56 1.15 -15.14
N GLY A 144 -7.30 0.82 -13.89
CA GLY A 144 -7.95 -0.27 -13.18
C GLY A 144 -7.18 -1.58 -13.21
N ASP A 145 -6.12 -1.69 -14.03
CA ASP A 145 -5.29 -2.87 -14.04
C ASP A 145 -4.56 -3.03 -12.70
N LEU A 146 -4.55 -4.26 -12.18
CA LEU A 146 -3.72 -4.63 -11.05
C LEU A 146 -2.30 -4.91 -11.53
N ILE A 147 -1.34 -4.28 -10.88
CA ILE A 147 0.09 -4.44 -11.16
C ILE A 147 0.86 -4.79 -9.90
N GLN A 148 1.96 -5.50 -10.08
CA GLN A 148 2.91 -5.73 -9.01
C GLN A 148 3.81 -4.51 -8.87
N VAL A 149 3.96 -4.03 -7.65
CA VAL A 149 4.78 -2.87 -7.31
C VAL A 149 5.73 -3.25 -6.19
N LYS A 150 7.01 -3.03 -6.40
CA LYS A 150 8.02 -3.12 -5.34
C LYS A 150 7.99 -1.80 -4.58
N LEU A 151 7.57 -1.84 -3.33
CA LEU A 151 7.54 -0.67 -2.47
C LEU A 151 8.95 -0.15 -2.21
N ASP A 152 9.14 1.15 -2.36
CA ASP A 152 10.38 1.84 -2.05
C ASP A 152 10.08 3.27 -1.61
N PHE A 153 10.08 3.49 -0.30
CA PHE A 153 9.79 4.79 0.30
C PHE A 153 11.03 5.70 0.42
N ASN A 154 12.18 5.24 -0.05
CA ASN A 154 13.43 5.99 -0.06
C ASN A 154 13.67 6.74 -1.38
N LEU A 155 12.76 6.65 -2.35
CA LEU A 155 12.84 7.37 -3.62
C LEU A 155 12.63 8.88 -3.46
N GLY A 156 12.08 9.32 -2.34
CA GLY A 156 11.88 10.73 -2.02
C GLY A 156 10.64 11.33 -2.67
N VAL A 157 10.71 12.63 -2.87
CA VAL A 157 9.64 13.47 -3.42
C VAL A 157 10.12 14.05 -4.74
N ALA A 158 9.22 14.10 -5.74
CA ALA A 158 9.54 14.68 -7.04
C ALA A 158 9.83 16.18 -6.91
N GLY A 159 10.87 16.60 -7.58
CA GLY A 159 11.31 18.00 -7.60
C GLY A 159 10.47 18.90 -8.52
#